data_a210b817cb9b24c4f71b06001953e0ec
#
_entry.id   a210b817cb9b24c4f71b06001953e0ec
#
_cell.length_a   1.000
_cell.length_b   1.000
_cell.length_c   1.000
_cell.angle_alpha   90.00
_cell.angle_beta   90.00
_cell.angle_gamma   90.00
#
_symmetry.space_group_name_H-M   'P 1'
#
loop_
_entity.id
_entity.type
_entity.pdbx_description
1 polymer ?
#
loop_
_entity_poly.entity_id
_entity_poly.type
_entity_poly.pdbx_seq_one_letter_code
_entity_poly.pdbx_strand_id
1 'polypeptide(L)' 'WKENPRYEVMEESGPAHLRHFRVAVFRGDDRLGEGTGVSKREAEMHAAREALGSMDPQGGE' A
#
# COMPACT_ATOMS: atom_id res chain seq x y z
N TRP A 1 -7.74 -16.34 -6.93
CA TRP A 1 -7.69 -15.06 -7.58
C TRP A 1 -7.00 -15.20 -8.88
N LYS A 2 -7.57 -14.55 -9.85
CA LYS A 2 -6.99 -14.57 -11.13
C LYS A 2 -5.98 -13.49 -11.30
N GLU A 3 -6.14 -12.40 -10.59
CA GLU A 3 -5.25 -11.28 -10.72
C GLU A 3 -4.45 -11.08 -9.47
N ASN A 4 -3.17 -10.88 -9.63
CA ASN A 4 -2.29 -10.60 -8.50
C ASN A 4 -2.33 -9.12 -8.17
N PRO A 5 -2.20 -8.77 -6.91
CA PRO A 5 -2.16 -7.36 -6.55
C PRO A 5 -0.91 -6.71 -7.12
N ARG A 6 -1.04 -5.45 -7.44
CA ARG A 6 0.05 -4.67 -8.00
C ARG A 6 0.33 -3.50 -7.08
N TYR A 7 1.58 -3.28 -6.76
CA TYR A 7 1.97 -2.17 -5.90
C TYR A 7 2.56 -1.07 -6.75
N GLU A 8 2.16 0.16 -6.49
CA GLU A 8 2.69 1.29 -7.21
C GLU A 8 3.11 2.38 -6.25
N VAL A 9 4.28 2.95 -6.48
CA VAL A 9 4.75 4.06 -5.67
C VAL A 9 4.04 5.30 -6.16
N MET A 10 3.18 5.86 -5.32
CA MET A 10 2.40 7.02 -5.69
C MET A 10 3.16 8.31 -5.43
N GLU A 11 3.99 8.32 -4.41
CA GLU A 11 4.72 9.53 -4.07
C GLU A 11 6.00 9.18 -3.34
N GLU A 12 7.02 9.99 -3.56
CA GLU A 12 8.29 9.79 -2.94
C GLU A 12 8.80 11.18 -2.63
N SER A 13 9.03 11.48 -1.37
CA SER A 13 9.40 12.83 -1.00
C SER A 13 10.36 12.81 0.17
N GLY A 14 10.97 13.96 0.43
CA GLY A 14 11.90 14.11 1.53
C GLY A 14 13.33 13.92 1.10
N PRO A 15 14.29 14.34 1.93
CA PRO A 15 15.70 14.17 1.62
C PRO A 15 16.09 12.71 1.72
N ALA A 16 17.26 12.38 1.19
CA ALA A 16 17.68 11.00 1.07
C ALA A 16 17.63 10.26 2.40
N HIS A 17 17.98 10.92 3.49
CA HIS A 17 18.02 10.27 4.79
C HIS A 17 16.71 10.34 5.55
N LEU A 18 15.70 11.01 4.98
CA LEU A 18 14.39 11.08 5.59
C LEU A 18 13.33 10.99 4.51
N ARG A 19 13.50 10.04 3.61
CA ARG A 19 12.57 9.92 2.50
C ARG A 19 11.32 9.21 2.93
N HIS A 20 10.19 9.68 2.43
CA HIS A 20 8.90 9.08 2.70
C HIS A 20 8.34 8.56 1.40
N PHE A 21 7.69 7.41 1.49
CA PHE A 21 7.10 6.78 0.32
C PHE A 21 5.63 6.56 0.56
N ARG A 22 4.84 6.72 -0.47
CA ARG A 22 3.44 6.38 -0.43
C ARG A 22 3.21 5.35 -1.51
N VAL A 23 2.69 4.21 -1.14
CA VAL A 23 2.47 3.10 -2.06
C VAL A 23 1.02 2.71 -2.01
N ALA A 24 0.45 2.45 -3.18
CA ALA A 24 -0.92 1.97 -3.26
C ALA A 24 -0.88 0.57 -3.83
N VAL A 25 -1.82 -0.26 -3.42
CA VAL A 25 -1.94 -1.61 -3.95
C VAL A 25 -3.23 -1.68 -4.73
N PHE A 26 -3.13 -2.23 -5.93
CA PHE A 26 -4.24 -2.31 -6.86
C PHE A 26 -4.50 -3.75 -7.27
N ARG A 27 -5.73 -4.03 -7.62
CA ARG A 27 -6.08 -5.26 -8.28
C ARG A 27 -6.87 -4.83 -9.49
N GLY A 28 -6.27 -5.02 -10.69
CA GLY A 28 -6.86 -4.47 -11.87
C GLY A 28 -6.89 -2.96 -11.77
N ASP A 29 -8.05 -2.38 -11.88
CA ASP A 29 -8.21 -0.94 -11.79
C ASP A 29 -8.66 -0.49 -10.40
N ASP A 30 -8.85 -1.42 -9.50
CA ASP A 30 -9.35 -1.08 -8.18
C ASP A 30 -8.23 -0.87 -7.20
N ARG A 31 -8.23 0.26 -6.50
CA ARG A 31 -7.28 0.50 -5.46
C ARG A 31 -7.77 -0.17 -4.19
N LEU A 32 -6.99 -1.11 -3.69
CA LEU A 32 -7.38 -1.87 -2.52
C LEU A 32 -6.91 -1.25 -1.22
N GLY A 33 -5.81 -0.53 -1.27
CA GLY A 33 -5.29 0.08 -0.07
C GLY A 33 -4.12 0.97 -0.37
N GLU A 34 -3.66 1.70 0.64
CA GLU A 34 -2.57 2.63 0.47
C GLU A 34 -1.80 2.70 1.77
N GLY A 35 -0.49 2.83 1.68
CA GLY A 35 0.32 2.90 2.87
C GLY A 35 1.48 3.83 2.68
N THR A 36 2.05 4.30 3.78
CA THR A 36 3.21 5.16 3.74
C THR A 36 4.28 4.59 4.66
N GLY A 37 5.50 4.99 4.42
CA GLY A 37 6.59 4.52 5.25
C GLY A 37 7.87 5.21 4.86
N VAL A 38 8.94 4.92 5.60
CA VAL A 38 10.24 5.50 5.33
C VAL A 38 11.02 4.71 4.31
N SER A 39 10.46 3.61 3.84
CA SER A 39 11.06 2.83 2.76
C SER A 39 9.93 2.28 1.91
N LYS A 40 10.25 1.87 0.70
CA LYS A 40 9.23 1.29 -0.16
C LYS A 40 8.64 0.05 0.47
N ARG A 41 9.49 -0.76 1.08
CA ARG A 41 9.03 -1.99 1.68
C ARG A 41 8.06 -1.72 2.81
N GLU A 42 8.36 -0.74 3.64
CA GLU A 42 7.49 -0.40 4.74
C GLU A 42 6.16 0.14 4.22
N ALA A 43 6.22 0.98 3.19
CA ALA A 43 5.00 1.52 2.62
C ALA A 43 4.15 0.41 2.01
N GLU A 44 4.80 -0.56 1.35
CA GLU A 44 4.08 -1.68 0.77
C GLU A 44 3.42 -2.53 1.85
N MET A 45 4.10 -2.73 2.95
CA MET A 45 3.53 -3.49 4.04
C MET A 45 2.29 -2.80 4.60
N HIS A 46 2.37 -1.50 4.76
CA HIS A 46 1.22 -0.75 5.26
C HIS A 46 0.08 -0.77 4.24
N ALA A 47 0.40 -0.68 2.96
CA ALA A 47 -0.63 -0.72 1.94
C ALA A 47 -1.32 -2.08 1.92
N ALA A 48 -0.55 -3.14 2.08
CA ALA A 48 -1.11 -4.48 2.09
C ALA A 48 -2.01 -4.67 3.31
N ARG A 49 -1.60 -4.14 4.44
CA ARG A 49 -2.39 -4.24 5.65
C ARG A 49 -3.72 -3.52 5.48
N GLU A 50 -3.69 -2.36 4.89
CA GLU A 50 -4.91 -1.64 4.67
C GLU A 50 -5.80 -2.36 3.68
N ALA A 51 -5.21 -2.95 2.64
CA ALA A 51 -5.98 -3.68 1.65
C ALA A 51 -6.67 -4.87 2.28
N LEU A 52 -5.97 -5.58 3.16
CA LEU A 52 -6.56 -6.72 3.81
C LEU A 52 -7.69 -6.30 4.72
N GLY A 53 -7.53 -5.19 5.40
CA GLY A 53 -8.58 -4.67 6.25
C GLY A 53 -9.81 -4.30 5.47
N SER A 54 -9.63 -3.75 4.29
CA SER A 54 -10.75 -3.37 3.46
C SER A 54 -11.47 -4.58 2.91
N MET A 55 -10.72 -5.63 2.61
CA MET A 55 -11.32 -6.80 2.01
C MET A 55 -11.97 -7.73 3.02
N ASP A 56 -11.63 -7.55 4.28
CA ASP A 56 -12.15 -8.43 5.31
C ASP A 56 -13.14 -7.63 6.14
N PRO A 57 -14.40 -7.85 5.95
CA PRO A 57 -15.40 -7.07 6.70
C PRO A 57 -15.32 -7.32 8.18
N GLN A 58 -14.74 -8.43 8.58
CA GLN A 58 -14.63 -8.66 9.96
C GLN A 58 -13.47 -8.00 10.53
N GLY A 59 -12.60 -7.52 9.71
CA GLY A 59 -11.40 -6.93 10.20
C GLY A 59 -11.63 -5.85 11.16
N GLY A 60 -12.70 -5.25 11.01
CA GLY A 60 -12.98 -4.18 11.89
C GLY A 60 -13.36 -4.62 13.24
N GLU A 61 -13.67 -5.77 13.42
CA GLU A 61 -14.16 -6.15 14.63
C GLU A 61 -13.44 -6.72 15.38
#